data_3e3764eb27ec4c25190bf07c80d68d36
#
_entry.id   3e3764eb27ec4c25190bf07c80d68d36
#
_cell.length_a   1.000
_cell.length_b   1.000
_cell.length_c   1.000
_cell.angle_alpha   90.00
_cell.angle_beta   90.00
_cell.angle_gamma   90.00
#
_symmetry.space_group_name_H-M   'P 1'
#
loop_
_entity.id
_entity.type
_entity.pdbx_description
1 polymer ?
#
loop_
_entity_poly.entity_id
_entity_poly.type
_entity_poly.pdbx_seq_one_letter_code
_entity_poly.pdbx_strand_id
1 'polypeptide(L)'
;MTGLNQKIKNSIMNITKDLKKLVSKEEDINLKNKKTDILNTLDLTFSLQKEEYKHTPLLKNLEKKFNLLSEKKDLISQNSYKEISNFVNSKFYLISVDGYFKSELSNIPPKIKIKKYSELESEEKETFNKMYQKHDDSKSDFFSSLNSIIHEDCLTILADNNT
;
A
#
# COMPACT_ATOMS: atom_id res chain seq x y z
N MET A 1 -2.96 -7.46 32.39
CA MET A 1 -2.34 -7.28 31.05
C MET A 1 -1.06 -8.09 31.02
N THR A 2 -1.10 -9.26 30.41
CA THR A 2 0.09 -10.07 30.17
C THR A 2 1.03 -9.27 29.27
N GLY A 3 2.22 -8.95 29.77
CA GLY A 3 3.17 -8.11 29.06
C GLY A 3 3.54 -8.71 27.71
N LEU A 4 3.49 -7.91 26.65
CA LEU A 4 4.00 -8.29 25.34
C LEU A 4 5.44 -8.81 25.47
N ASN A 5 5.71 -9.92 24.81
CA ASN A 5 7.04 -10.49 24.70
C ASN A 5 8.03 -9.42 24.18
N GLN A 6 9.25 -9.37 24.70
CA GLN A 6 10.28 -8.42 24.30
C GLN A 6 10.58 -8.43 22.80
N LYS A 7 10.49 -9.60 22.15
CA LYS A 7 10.66 -9.74 20.70
C LYS A 7 9.58 -8.95 19.93
N ILE A 8 8.31 -9.07 20.37
CA ILE A 8 7.19 -8.33 19.76
C ILE A 8 7.36 -6.83 19.95
N LYS A 9 7.75 -6.37 21.13
CA LYS A 9 8.02 -4.96 21.40
C LYS A 9 9.11 -4.40 20.48
N ASN A 10 10.19 -5.15 20.32
CA ASN A 10 11.28 -4.76 19.42
C ASN A 10 10.83 -4.70 17.95
N SER A 11 10.00 -5.65 17.52
CA SER A 11 9.45 -5.66 16.16
C SER A 11 8.53 -4.46 15.91
N ILE A 12 7.65 -4.14 16.85
CA ILE A 12 6.78 -2.95 16.79
C ILE A 12 7.62 -1.67 16.71
N MET A 13 8.66 -1.55 17.53
CA MET A 13 9.59 -0.40 17.45
C MET A 13 10.26 -0.28 16.09
N ASN A 14 10.73 -1.40 15.51
CA ASN A 14 11.37 -1.39 14.20
C ASN A 14 10.38 -1.02 13.09
N ILE A 15 9.17 -1.59 13.11
CA ILE A 15 8.11 -1.24 12.16
C ILE A 15 7.80 0.26 12.25
N THR A 16 7.59 0.80 13.45
CA THR A 16 7.32 2.23 13.63
C THR A 16 8.46 3.10 13.09
N LYS A 17 9.72 2.70 13.32
CA LYS A 17 10.88 3.41 12.78
C LYS A 17 10.92 3.38 11.25
N ASP A 18 10.59 2.25 10.64
CA ASP A 18 10.56 2.11 9.20
C ASP A 18 9.41 2.90 8.58
N LEU A 19 8.21 2.90 9.20
CA LEU A 19 7.09 3.74 8.78
C LEU A 19 7.45 5.23 8.83
N LYS A 20 8.10 5.70 9.89
CA LYS A 20 8.58 7.09 9.98
C LYS A 20 9.55 7.44 8.86
N LYS A 21 10.44 6.52 8.49
CA LYS A 21 11.36 6.72 7.36
C LYS A 21 10.61 6.79 6.02
N LEU A 22 9.59 5.95 5.80
CA LEU A 22 8.77 5.99 4.59
C LEU A 22 8.07 7.34 4.47
N VAL A 23 7.39 7.78 5.54
CA VAL A 23 6.71 9.08 5.56
C VAL A 23 7.68 10.23 5.34
N SER A 24 8.90 10.16 5.90
CA SER A 24 9.90 11.23 5.71
C SER A 24 10.39 11.37 4.26
N LYS A 25 10.34 10.29 3.48
CA LYS A 25 10.73 10.26 2.05
C LYS A 25 9.64 10.72 1.11
N GLU A 26 8.39 10.88 1.60
CA GLU A 26 7.29 11.37 0.78
C GLU A 26 7.56 12.82 0.37
N GLU A 27 7.55 13.08 -0.93
CA GLU A 27 7.87 14.37 -1.52
C GLU A 27 6.61 15.25 -1.65
N ASP A 28 5.44 14.64 -1.91
CA ASP A 28 4.20 15.39 -1.96
C ASP A 28 3.75 15.79 -0.55
N ILE A 29 3.67 17.08 -0.29
CA ILE A 29 3.38 17.63 1.04
C ILE A 29 1.99 17.21 1.55
N ASN A 30 1.00 17.08 0.69
CA ASN A 30 -0.35 16.70 1.07
C ASN A 30 -0.42 15.23 1.47
N LEU A 31 0.22 14.34 0.69
CA LEU A 31 0.34 12.94 1.04
C LEU A 31 1.16 12.75 2.31
N LYS A 32 2.26 13.48 2.45
CA LYS A 32 3.12 13.43 3.64
C LYS A 32 2.36 13.80 4.91
N ASN A 33 1.60 14.87 4.88
CA ASN A 33 0.79 15.30 6.01
C ASN A 33 -0.24 14.23 6.38
N LYS A 34 -0.96 13.68 5.40
CA LYS A 34 -1.93 12.60 5.63
C LYS A 34 -1.29 11.34 6.22
N LYS A 35 -0.20 10.87 5.62
CA LYS A 35 0.54 9.71 6.13
C LYS A 35 1.05 9.96 7.57
N THR A 36 1.44 11.20 7.87
CA THR A 36 1.85 11.60 9.22
C THR A 36 0.68 11.53 10.20
N ASP A 37 -0.48 12.04 9.83
CA ASP A 37 -1.68 12.02 10.67
C ASP A 37 -2.11 10.57 10.96
N ILE A 38 -2.16 9.71 9.94
CA ILE A 38 -2.47 8.29 10.11
C ILE A 38 -1.43 7.62 11.03
N LEU A 39 -0.14 7.89 10.82
CA LEU A 39 0.93 7.32 11.63
C LEU A 39 0.84 7.73 13.11
N ASN A 40 0.45 8.98 13.38
CA ASN A 40 0.30 9.50 14.73
C ASN A 40 -0.90 8.88 15.48
N THR A 41 -1.94 8.48 14.74
CA THR A 41 -3.14 7.83 15.30
C THR A 41 -3.03 6.30 15.36
N LEU A 42 -2.08 5.71 14.63
CA LEU A 42 -1.91 4.27 14.52
C LEU A 42 -1.29 3.66 15.78
N ASP A 43 -2.12 3.04 16.63
CA ASP A 43 -1.65 2.22 17.75
C ASP A 43 -1.49 0.76 17.31
N LEU A 44 -0.26 0.39 16.92
CA LEU A 44 0.10 -0.96 16.49
C LEU A 44 -0.22 -2.01 17.56
N THR A 45 -0.03 -1.68 18.84
CA THR A 45 -0.23 -2.63 19.93
C THR A 45 -1.70 -2.92 20.16
N PHE A 46 -2.51 -1.86 20.23
CA PHE A 46 -3.95 -1.97 20.46
C PHE A 46 -4.65 -2.62 19.27
N SER A 47 -4.34 -2.17 18.07
CA SER A 47 -4.98 -2.66 16.83
C SER A 47 -4.75 -4.15 16.60
N LEU A 48 -3.56 -4.66 16.92
CA LEU A 48 -3.25 -6.09 16.77
C LEU A 48 -3.87 -6.99 17.85
N GLN A 49 -4.41 -6.42 18.92
CA GLN A 49 -5.09 -7.14 20.01
C GLN A 49 -6.61 -7.15 19.86
N LYS A 50 -7.16 -6.49 18.83
CA LYS A 50 -8.60 -6.47 18.59
C LYS A 50 -9.16 -7.87 18.37
N GLU A 51 -10.42 -8.08 18.76
CA GLU A 51 -11.11 -9.38 18.68
C GLU A 51 -11.25 -9.88 17.22
N GLU A 52 -11.38 -8.99 16.27
CA GLU A 52 -11.40 -9.30 14.82
C GLU A 52 -10.17 -10.08 14.36
N TYR A 53 -9.02 -9.96 15.05
CA TYR A 53 -7.79 -10.70 14.74
C TYR A 53 -7.54 -11.88 15.67
N LYS A 54 -8.51 -12.26 16.52
CA LYS A 54 -8.39 -13.32 17.51
C LYS A 54 -7.95 -14.65 16.92
N HIS A 55 -8.40 -14.96 15.71
CA HIS A 55 -8.08 -16.21 15.01
C HIS A 55 -6.87 -16.07 14.06
N THR A 56 -6.28 -14.89 13.95
CA THR A 56 -5.12 -14.62 13.10
C THR A 56 -3.91 -14.39 13.99
N PRO A 57 -2.87 -15.24 13.94
CA PRO A 57 -1.72 -15.14 14.85
C PRO A 57 -0.78 -13.98 14.48
N LEU A 58 -1.31 -12.76 14.37
CA LEU A 58 -0.56 -11.57 13.95
C LEU A 58 0.60 -11.26 14.88
N LEU A 59 0.35 -11.28 16.20
CA LEU A 59 1.40 -11.03 17.19
C LEU A 59 2.53 -12.09 17.11
N LYS A 60 2.19 -13.34 16.86
CA LYS A 60 3.18 -14.41 16.67
C LYS A 60 4.00 -14.20 15.40
N ASN A 61 3.38 -13.68 14.35
CA ASN A 61 4.10 -13.34 13.12
C ASN A 61 5.07 -12.18 13.32
N LEU A 62 4.79 -11.22 14.22
CA LEU A 62 5.70 -10.15 14.58
C LEU A 62 6.97 -10.62 15.33
N GLU A 63 7.03 -11.86 15.78
CA GLU A 63 8.30 -12.44 16.26
C GLU A 63 9.31 -12.69 15.14
N LYS A 64 8.82 -12.76 13.88
CA LYS A 64 9.65 -12.85 12.69
C LYS A 64 10.20 -11.45 12.35
N LYS A 65 11.38 -11.43 11.76
CA LYS A 65 11.98 -10.18 11.29
C LYS A 65 11.27 -9.75 10.00
N PHE A 66 10.55 -8.62 10.04
CA PHE A 66 9.97 -7.99 8.86
C PHE A 66 10.87 -6.86 8.38
N ASN A 67 11.00 -6.73 7.09
CA ASN A 67 11.70 -5.64 6.44
C ASN A 67 10.70 -4.91 5.53
N LEU A 68 10.16 -3.77 6.01
CA LEU A 68 9.23 -2.93 5.27
C LEU A 68 9.91 -2.15 4.14
N LEU A 69 11.23 -2.00 4.23
CA LEU A 69 12.06 -1.25 3.28
C LEU A 69 12.90 -2.22 2.43
N SER A 70 12.32 -3.30 1.95
CA SER A 70 13.04 -4.19 1.04
C SER A 70 13.37 -3.45 -0.25
N GLU A 71 14.58 -3.67 -0.76
CA GLU A 71 14.96 -3.15 -2.07
C GLU A 71 14.05 -3.73 -3.14
N LYS A 72 13.63 -2.88 -4.07
CA LYS A 72 12.86 -3.29 -5.25
C LYS A 72 13.70 -4.30 -6.03
N LYS A 73 13.30 -5.54 -6.06
CA LYS A 73 13.89 -6.54 -6.92
C LYS A 73 12.96 -6.77 -8.09
N ASP A 74 13.35 -6.30 -9.27
CA ASP A 74 12.71 -6.66 -10.53
C ASP A 74 13.03 -8.12 -10.88
N LEU A 75 12.33 -9.05 -10.25
CA LEU A 75 12.59 -10.49 -10.38
C LEU A 75 11.51 -11.24 -11.15
N ILE A 76 10.86 -10.60 -12.12
CA ILE A 76 10.03 -11.39 -13.03
C ILE A 76 10.91 -11.91 -14.15
N SER A 77 11.12 -13.22 -14.15
CA SER A 77 11.71 -13.88 -15.32
C SER A 77 10.73 -13.86 -16.50
N GLN A 78 11.24 -13.88 -17.73
CA GLN A 78 10.39 -14.00 -18.93
C GLN A 78 9.48 -15.25 -18.90
N ASN A 79 9.90 -16.32 -18.22
CA ASN A 79 9.10 -17.53 -18.06
C ASN A 79 7.90 -17.30 -17.14
N SER A 80 8.09 -16.59 -16.02
CA SER A 80 7.00 -16.24 -15.11
C SER A 80 5.95 -15.34 -15.79
N TYR A 81 6.38 -14.43 -16.67
CA TYR A 81 5.48 -13.62 -17.47
C TYR A 81 4.60 -14.47 -18.41
N LYS A 82 5.18 -15.45 -19.13
CA LYS A 82 4.42 -16.36 -20.00
C LYS A 82 3.40 -17.18 -19.21
N GLU A 83 3.75 -17.63 -18.02
CA GLU A 83 2.82 -18.33 -17.13
C GLU A 83 1.65 -17.44 -16.73
N ILE A 84 1.92 -16.22 -16.27
CA ILE A 84 0.89 -15.24 -15.88
C ILE A 84 -0.04 -14.95 -17.06
N SER A 85 0.50 -14.70 -18.25
CA SER A 85 -0.30 -14.40 -19.44
C SER A 85 -1.24 -15.54 -19.84
N ASN A 86 -0.88 -16.79 -19.57
CA ASN A 86 -1.73 -17.96 -19.82
C ASN A 86 -2.92 -18.05 -18.85
N PHE A 87 -2.83 -17.45 -17.65
CA PHE A 87 -3.95 -17.40 -16.69
C PHE A 87 -4.91 -16.25 -16.94
N VAL A 88 -4.47 -15.22 -17.69
CA VAL A 88 -5.31 -14.06 -17.96
C VAL A 88 -6.23 -14.34 -19.14
N ASN A 89 -7.48 -14.66 -18.86
CA ASN A 89 -8.50 -14.94 -19.87
C ASN A 89 -9.21 -13.67 -20.39
N SER A 90 -8.50 -12.53 -20.38
CA SER A 90 -9.02 -11.23 -20.80
C SER A 90 -8.07 -10.58 -21.81
N LYS A 91 -8.68 -9.89 -22.80
CA LYS A 91 -7.91 -9.11 -23.77
C LYS A 91 -7.17 -7.93 -23.09
N PHE A 92 -7.78 -7.34 -22.05
CA PHE A 92 -7.22 -6.22 -21.33
C PHE A 92 -6.94 -6.61 -19.88
N TYR A 93 -5.76 -6.26 -19.41
CA TYR A 93 -5.33 -6.59 -18.07
C TYR A 93 -4.26 -5.61 -17.58
N LEU A 94 -4.17 -5.48 -16.27
CA LEU A 94 -3.18 -4.68 -15.56
C LEU A 94 -2.35 -5.61 -14.67
N ILE A 95 -1.04 -5.51 -14.77
CA ILE A 95 -0.12 -6.29 -13.97
C ILE A 95 0.64 -5.37 -13.01
N SER A 96 0.65 -5.77 -11.74
CA SER A 96 1.55 -5.22 -10.74
C SER A 96 2.42 -6.33 -10.15
N VAL A 97 3.65 -6.01 -9.82
CA VAL A 97 4.64 -6.93 -9.22
C VAL A 97 5.11 -6.30 -7.94
N ASP A 98 4.95 -7.02 -6.84
CA ASP A 98 5.27 -6.52 -5.49
C ASP A 98 4.66 -5.14 -5.20
N GLY A 99 3.44 -4.89 -5.72
CA GLY A 99 2.75 -3.61 -5.57
C GLY A 99 3.13 -2.54 -6.62
N TYR A 100 4.08 -2.79 -7.50
CA TYR A 100 4.50 -1.84 -8.54
C TYR A 100 3.87 -2.15 -9.89
N PHE A 101 3.22 -1.16 -10.48
CA PHE A 101 2.65 -1.27 -11.82
C PHE A 101 3.72 -1.49 -12.88
N LYS A 102 3.49 -2.46 -13.75
CA LYS A 102 4.34 -2.81 -14.89
C LYS A 102 3.60 -2.56 -16.20
N SER A 103 3.79 -1.37 -16.76
CA SER A 103 3.14 -0.98 -18.01
C SER A 103 3.53 -1.89 -19.19
N GLU A 104 4.80 -2.30 -19.23
CA GLU A 104 5.36 -3.20 -20.22
C GLU A 104 4.79 -4.61 -20.21
N LEU A 105 4.17 -5.01 -19.09
CA LEU A 105 3.53 -6.30 -18.89
C LEU A 105 2.01 -6.22 -18.99
N SER A 106 1.45 -5.03 -19.10
CA SER A 106 0.02 -4.77 -19.07
C SER A 106 -0.54 -4.53 -20.47
N ASN A 107 -1.79 -4.88 -20.72
CA ASN A 107 -2.50 -4.55 -21.95
C ASN A 107 -3.74 -3.72 -21.61
N ILE A 108 -3.65 -2.41 -21.81
CA ILE A 108 -4.63 -1.44 -21.36
C ILE A 108 -5.45 -0.96 -22.55
N PRO A 109 -6.80 -0.83 -22.41
CA PRO A 109 -7.64 -0.26 -23.47
C PRO A 109 -7.18 1.16 -23.84
N PRO A 110 -7.25 1.55 -25.13
CA PRO A 110 -6.77 2.88 -25.58
C PRO A 110 -7.44 4.09 -24.91
N LYS A 111 -8.67 3.90 -24.40
CA LYS A 111 -9.45 4.96 -23.72
C LYS A 111 -9.21 5.05 -22.22
N ILE A 112 -8.39 4.16 -21.68
CA ILE A 112 -8.03 4.16 -20.26
C ILE A 112 -6.60 4.63 -20.12
N LYS A 113 -6.40 5.61 -19.25
CA LYS A 113 -5.08 6.10 -18.86
C LYS A 113 -4.78 5.61 -17.45
N ILE A 114 -3.56 5.15 -17.23
CA ILE A 114 -3.08 4.79 -15.90
C ILE A 114 -1.95 5.73 -15.57
N LYS A 115 -2.12 6.45 -14.48
CA LYS A 115 -1.15 7.41 -13.97
C LYS A 115 -0.78 7.08 -12.54
N LYS A 116 0.47 7.29 -12.20
CA LYS A 116 0.91 7.34 -10.80
C LYS A 116 0.45 8.64 -10.17
N TYR A 117 0.35 8.69 -8.85
CA TYR A 117 -0.03 9.93 -8.17
C TYR A 117 0.89 11.11 -8.54
N SER A 118 2.20 10.85 -8.66
CA SER A 118 3.19 11.85 -9.07
C SER A 118 2.98 12.40 -10.48
N GLU A 119 2.31 11.65 -11.35
CA GLU A 119 2.06 11.99 -12.76
C GLU A 119 0.70 12.69 -12.97
N LEU A 120 -0.11 12.80 -11.90
CA LEU A 120 -1.41 13.45 -11.95
C LEU A 120 -1.26 14.98 -12.08
N GLU A 121 -2.12 15.59 -12.88
CA GLU A 121 -2.28 17.03 -12.96
C GLU A 121 -3.01 17.58 -11.73
N SER A 122 -2.98 18.88 -11.51
CA SER A 122 -3.54 19.51 -10.30
C SER A 122 -5.01 19.16 -10.06
N GLU A 123 -5.84 19.16 -11.09
CA GLU A 123 -7.27 18.84 -11.00
C GLU A 123 -7.50 17.34 -10.72
N GLU A 124 -6.70 16.48 -11.35
CA GLU A 124 -6.72 15.03 -11.10
C GLU A 124 -6.29 14.71 -9.65
N LYS A 125 -5.25 15.40 -9.15
CA LYS A 125 -4.81 15.29 -7.75
C LYS A 125 -5.87 15.73 -6.76
N GLU A 126 -6.59 16.81 -7.06
CA GLU A 126 -7.69 17.26 -6.21
C GLU A 126 -8.80 16.21 -6.13
N THR A 127 -9.19 15.65 -7.27
CA THR A 127 -10.19 14.58 -7.35
C THR A 127 -9.74 13.34 -6.59
N PHE A 128 -8.49 12.90 -6.81
CA PHE A 128 -7.89 11.80 -6.08
C PHE A 128 -7.92 12.05 -4.57
N ASN A 129 -7.49 13.22 -4.12
CA ASN A 129 -7.44 13.56 -2.71
C ASN A 129 -8.83 13.56 -2.05
N LYS A 130 -9.87 14.01 -2.76
CA LYS A 130 -11.26 13.94 -2.29
C LYS A 130 -11.74 12.51 -2.13
N MET A 131 -11.38 11.61 -3.06
CA MET A 131 -11.71 10.18 -2.98
C MET A 131 -10.95 9.51 -1.84
N TYR A 132 -9.66 9.79 -1.73
CA TYR A 132 -8.79 9.22 -0.70
C TYR A 132 -9.24 9.64 0.71
N GLN A 133 -9.74 10.87 0.88
CA GLN A 133 -10.29 11.36 2.14
C GLN A 133 -11.54 10.63 2.60
N LYS A 134 -12.42 10.22 1.68
CA LYS A 134 -13.64 9.49 2.01
C LYS A 134 -13.38 8.11 2.62
N HIS A 135 -12.23 7.52 2.35
CA HIS A 135 -11.81 6.24 2.94
C HIS A 135 -11.18 6.40 4.33
N ASP A 136 -10.87 7.64 4.72
CA ASP A 136 -10.16 7.95 5.97
C ASP A 136 -11.10 8.21 7.16
N ASP A 137 -12.42 8.14 6.94
CA ASP A 137 -13.40 8.33 8.02
C ASP A 137 -13.28 7.22 9.06
N SER A 138 -12.70 7.57 10.21
CA SER A 138 -12.76 7.03 11.59
C SER A 138 -13.01 5.53 11.84
N LYS A 139 -13.23 4.72 10.80
CA LYS A 139 -13.48 3.27 10.84
C LYS A 139 -12.47 2.46 10.01
N SER A 140 -11.41 3.08 9.51
CA SER A 140 -10.39 2.33 8.79
C SER A 140 -9.78 1.28 9.73
N ASP A 141 -9.80 0.03 9.32
CA ASP A 141 -9.13 -1.01 10.07
C ASP A 141 -7.61 -0.80 10.06
N PHE A 142 -6.93 -1.50 10.95
CA PHE A 142 -5.47 -1.40 11.08
C PHE A 142 -4.72 -1.60 9.77
N PHE A 143 -5.13 -2.58 8.94
CA PHE A 143 -4.42 -2.89 7.70
C PHE A 143 -4.65 -1.84 6.63
N SER A 144 -5.84 -1.26 6.55
CA SER A 144 -6.13 -0.14 5.66
C SER A 144 -5.27 1.07 6.01
N SER A 145 -5.17 1.40 7.31
CA SER A 145 -4.30 2.48 7.80
C SER A 145 -2.83 2.20 7.50
N LEU A 146 -2.37 0.98 7.74
CA LEU A 146 -1.00 0.57 7.45
C LEU A 146 -0.70 0.67 5.96
N ASN A 147 -1.60 0.17 5.11
CA ASN A 147 -1.47 0.25 3.65
C ASN A 147 -1.42 1.72 3.17
N SER A 148 -2.22 2.60 3.77
CA SER A 148 -2.20 4.03 3.45
C SER A 148 -0.87 4.71 3.75
N ILE A 149 -0.08 4.18 4.69
CA ILE A 149 1.26 4.70 4.99
C ILE A 149 2.31 4.09 4.05
N ILE A 150 2.27 2.77 3.82
CA ILE A 150 3.37 2.05 3.17
C ILE A 150 3.31 2.08 1.64
N HIS A 151 2.16 2.43 1.03
CA HIS A 151 2.10 2.49 -0.42
C HIS A 151 3.07 3.55 -0.96
N GLU A 152 3.92 3.14 -1.88
CA GLU A 152 4.87 4.02 -2.57
C GLU A 152 4.32 4.46 -3.93
N ASP A 153 3.44 3.64 -4.52
CA ASP A 153 2.91 3.86 -5.86
C ASP A 153 1.38 3.75 -5.81
N CYS A 154 0.70 4.88 -5.94
CA CYS A 154 -0.74 4.92 -6.03
C CYS A 154 -1.15 5.07 -7.48
N LEU A 155 -1.84 4.05 -8.02
CA LEU A 155 -2.29 4.06 -9.40
C LEU A 155 -3.70 4.64 -9.50
N THR A 156 -3.85 5.60 -10.40
CA THR A 156 -5.14 6.17 -10.77
C THR A 156 -5.53 5.68 -12.15
N ILE A 157 -6.70 5.08 -12.25
CA ILE A 157 -7.29 4.63 -13.51
C ILE A 157 -8.27 5.71 -13.97
N LEU A 158 -7.96 6.36 -15.07
CA LEU A 158 -8.76 7.42 -15.66
C LEU A 158 -9.46 6.88 -16.90
N ALA A 159 -10.79 6.92 -16.89
CA ALA A 159 -11.62 6.57 -18.04
C ALA A 159 -12.30 7.82 -18.59
N ASP A 160 -12.30 7.99 -19.90
CA ASP A 160 -13.06 9.07 -20.54
C ASP A 160 -14.57 8.82 -20.41
N ASN A 161 -15.36 9.89 -20.23
CA ASN A 161 -16.81 9.83 -19.98
C ASN A 161 -17.62 9.13 -21.09
N ASN A 162 -17.02 8.78 -22.21
CA ASN A 162 -17.63 8.12 -23.38
C ASN A 162 -17.08 6.69 -23.59
N THR A 163 -16.67 6.03 -22.53
CA THR A 163 -16.19 4.63 -22.59
C THR A 163 -17.32 3.65 -22.32
#